data_268302ebc27a44c38f39ddcfb205009e
#
_entry.id   268302ebc27a44c38f39ddcfb205009e
#
_cell.length_a   1.000
_cell.length_b   1.000
_cell.length_c   1.000
_cell.angle_alpha   90.00
_cell.angle_beta   90.00
_cell.angle_gamma   90.00
#
_symmetry.space_group_name_H-M   'P 1'
#
loop_
_entity.id
_entity.type
_entity.pdbx_description
1 polymer ?
#
loop_
_entity_poly.entity_id
_entity_poly.type
_entity_poly.pdbx_seq_one_letter_code
_entity_poly.pdbx_strand_id
1 'polypeptide(L)'
;MKRDRYNPFCKFKAFFLSEMEGILEQDSVFIRLSAIKNTILEKNIDEATAIKAGTTLYASLEPIVRFLTERVSFLNAESFFNLMVAQNAIIVGYVNIASMPDVMVKAIAEQKLKDFKIDFKENALTAMEYFLDGLYESQKRN
;
A
#
# COMPACT_ATOMS: atom_id res chain seq x y z
N MET A 1 -22.94 18.62 -9.56
CA MET A 1 -22.36 17.28 -9.40
C MET A 1 -21.72 16.67 -10.66
N LYS A 2 -21.36 17.46 -11.69
CA LYS A 2 -20.70 16.94 -12.92
C LYS A 2 -19.22 17.37 -13.08
N ARG A 3 -18.61 18.07 -12.10
CA ARG A 3 -17.24 18.61 -12.21
C ARG A 3 -16.14 17.63 -11.77
N ASP A 4 -16.46 16.54 -11.04
CA ASP A 4 -15.44 15.64 -10.46
C ASP A 4 -14.86 14.61 -11.42
N ARG A 5 -15.53 14.29 -12.54
CA ARG A 5 -15.05 13.28 -13.50
C ARG A 5 -13.80 13.69 -14.29
N TYR A 6 -13.43 14.95 -14.29
CA TYR A 6 -12.24 15.46 -15.00
C TYR A 6 -11.06 15.79 -14.09
N ASN A 7 -11.19 15.58 -12.76
CA ASN A 7 -10.11 15.83 -11.83
C ASN A 7 -9.00 14.75 -12.03
N PRO A 8 -7.76 15.14 -12.37
CA PRO A 8 -6.64 14.22 -12.51
C PRO A 8 -6.42 13.34 -11.28
N PHE A 9 -6.67 13.86 -10.09
CA PHE A 9 -6.61 13.08 -8.86
C PHE A 9 -7.63 11.93 -8.85
N CYS A 10 -8.89 12.20 -9.18
CA CYS A 10 -9.91 11.14 -9.20
C CYS A 10 -9.58 10.02 -10.19
N LYS A 11 -9.00 10.37 -11.33
CA LYS A 11 -8.55 9.38 -12.34
C LYS A 11 -7.38 8.56 -11.81
N PHE A 12 -6.40 9.22 -11.22
CA PHE A 12 -5.24 8.53 -10.64
C PHE A 12 -5.68 7.63 -9.48
N LYS A 13 -6.54 8.13 -8.56
CA LYS A 13 -7.06 7.33 -7.45
C LYS A 13 -7.79 6.08 -7.93
N ALA A 14 -8.69 6.23 -8.89
CA ALA A 14 -9.44 5.11 -9.45
C ALA A 14 -8.51 4.08 -10.11
N PHE A 15 -7.52 4.52 -10.87
CA PHE A 15 -6.51 3.66 -11.48
C PHE A 15 -5.70 2.92 -10.40
N PHE A 16 -5.14 3.66 -9.44
CA PHE A 16 -4.31 3.08 -8.38
C PHE A 16 -5.08 2.03 -7.57
N LEU A 17 -6.30 2.32 -7.13
CA LEU A 17 -7.11 1.38 -6.37
C LEU A 17 -7.50 0.15 -7.19
N SER A 18 -7.78 0.31 -8.48
CA SER A 18 -8.06 -0.82 -9.39
C SER A 18 -6.86 -1.75 -9.55
N GLU A 19 -5.67 -1.19 -9.72
CA GLU A 19 -4.43 -1.98 -9.79
C GLU A 19 -4.13 -2.71 -8.47
N MET A 20 -4.33 -2.02 -7.35
CA MET A 20 -4.17 -2.63 -6.03
C MET A 20 -5.19 -3.73 -5.77
N GLU A 21 -6.43 -3.54 -6.19
CA GLU A 21 -7.47 -4.58 -6.09
C GLU A 21 -7.03 -5.86 -6.82
N GLY A 22 -6.53 -5.75 -8.04
CA GLY A 22 -6.00 -6.88 -8.80
C GLY A 22 -4.83 -7.59 -8.13
N ILE A 23 -3.92 -6.83 -7.51
CA ILE A 23 -2.76 -7.39 -6.78
C ILE A 23 -3.23 -8.13 -5.51
N LEU A 24 -4.18 -7.55 -4.77
CA LEU A 24 -4.65 -8.10 -3.50
C LEU A 24 -5.58 -9.32 -3.68
N GLU A 25 -6.21 -9.48 -4.85
CA GLU A 25 -6.99 -10.67 -5.18
C GLU A 25 -6.13 -11.90 -5.44
N GLN A 26 -4.92 -11.69 -5.91
CA GLN A 26 -4.00 -12.79 -6.10
C GLN A 26 -3.47 -13.20 -4.72
N ASP A 27 -3.79 -14.43 -4.28
CA ASP A 27 -3.12 -15.07 -3.13
C ASP A 27 -1.66 -15.33 -3.51
N SER A 28 -0.94 -14.24 -3.73
CA SER A 28 0.35 -14.23 -4.37
C SER A 28 1.45 -14.46 -3.35
N VAL A 29 2.41 -15.26 -3.75
CA VAL A 29 3.71 -15.40 -3.08
C VAL A 29 4.32 -14.01 -2.79
N PHE A 30 4.06 -13.02 -3.65
CA PHE A 30 4.50 -11.64 -3.48
C PHE A 30 3.97 -10.99 -2.19
N ILE A 31 2.67 -11.13 -1.88
CA ILE A 31 2.08 -10.57 -0.66
C ILE A 31 2.68 -11.25 0.58
N ARG A 32 2.81 -12.58 0.55
CA ARG A 32 3.43 -13.34 1.64
C ARG A 32 4.90 -12.97 1.84
N LEU A 33 5.66 -12.85 0.76
CA LEU A 33 7.07 -12.42 0.82
C LEU A 33 7.22 -10.99 1.31
N SER A 34 6.31 -10.08 0.92
CA SER A 34 6.31 -8.71 1.43
C SER A 34 6.09 -8.65 2.94
N ALA A 35 5.23 -9.52 3.48
CA ALA A 35 4.97 -9.58 4.92
C ALA A 35 6.19 -10.05 5.74
N ILE A 36 7.01 -10.93 5.20
CA ILE A 36 8.21 -11.46 5.88
C ILE A 36 9.50 -10.73 5.53
N LYS A 37 9.49 -9.93 4.46
CA LYS A 37 10.68 -9.24 3.94
C LYS A 37 11.35 -8.40 5.02
N ASN A 38 10.64 -7.48 5.63
CA ASN A 38 11.19 -6.54 6.59
C ASN A 38 11.52 -7.18 7.93
N THR A 39 10.84 -8.27 8.30
CA THR A 39 11.00 -8.90 9.61
C THR A 39 12.06 -9.99 9.63
N ILE A 40 12.24 -10.69 8.53
CA ILE A 40 13.15 -11.85 8.45
C ILE A 40 14.26 -11.62 7.43
N LEU A 41 13.89 -11.27 6.18
CA LEU A 41 14.88 -11.23 5.10
C LEU A 41 15.84 -10.04 5.25
N GLU A 42 15.33 -8.83 5.51
CA GLU A 42 16.17 -7.64 5.63
C GLU A 42 17.09 -7.65 6.86
N LYS A 43 16.69 -8.32 7.94
CA LYS A 43 17.54 -8.46 9.14
C LYS A 43 18.71 -9.41 8.97
N ASN A 44 18.68 -10.28 7.96
CA ASN A 44 19.65 -11.35 7.76
C ASN A 44 20.52 -11.13 6.51
N ILE A 45 20.43 -9.98 5.82
CA ILE A 45 21.31 -9.64 4.72
C ILE A 45 22.50 -8.80 5.19
N ASP A 46 23.63 -8.96 4.52
CA ASP A 46 24.79 -8.11 4.75
C ASP A 46 24.61 -6.71 4.14
N GLU A 47 25.43 -5.74 4.60
CA GLU A 47 25.34 -4.34 4.18
C GLU A 47 25.55 -4.16 2.66
N ALA A 48 26.50 -4.89 2.07
CA ALA A 48 26.76 -4.77 0.64
C ALA A 48 25.58 -5.25 -0.21
N THR A 49 24.94 -6.35 0.19
CA THR A 49 23.73 -6.87 -0.44
C THR A 49 22.56 -5.89 -0.27
N ALA A 50 22.41 -5.29 0.92
CA ALA A 50 21.36 -4.29 1.17
C ALA A 50 21.54 -3.05 0.30
N ILE A 51 22.75 -2.52 0.19
CA ILE A 51 23.07 -1.36 -0.66
C ILE A 51 22.80 -1.69 -2.14
N LYS A 52 23.24 -2.86 -2.63
CA LYS A 52 23.01 -3.27 -4.00
C LYS A 52 21.52 -3.41 -4.32
N ALA A 53 20.76 -4.05 -3.44
CA ALA A 53 19.31 -4.21 -3.60
C ALA A 53 18.59 -2.87 -3.60
N GLY A 54 18.94 -1.97 -2.67
CA GLY A 54 18.38 -0.62 -2.58
C GLY A 54 18.69 0.21 -3.82
N THR A 55 19.93 0.20 -4.30
CA THR A 55 20.36 0.90 -5.52
C THR A 55 19.62 0.39 -6.76
N THR A 56 19.48 -0.93 -6.89
CA THR A 56 18.75 -1.56 -8.00
C THR A 56 17.27 -1.18 -7.98
N LEU A 57 16.66 -1.22 -6.81
CA LEU A 57 15.25 -0.83 -6.63
C LEU A 57 15.05 0.66 -6.99
N TYR A 58 15.90 1.54 -6.48
CA TYR A 58 15.84 2.97 -6.78
C TYR A 58 15.95 3.25 -8.28
N ALA A 59 16.93 2.64 -8.94
CA ALA A 59 17.12 2.78 -10.38
C ALA A 59 15.92 2.28 -11.21
N SER A 60 15.23 1.24 -10.72
CA SER A 60 14.02 0.70 -11.35
C SER A 60 12.80 1.61 -11.17
N LEU A 61 12.73 2.31 -10.03
CA LEU A 61 11.61 3.19 -9.69
C LEU A 61 11.74 4.58 -10.33
N GLU A 62 12.94 5.08 -10.53
CA GLU A 62 13.20 6.44 -11.03
C GLU A 62 12.44 6.78 -12.33
N PRO A 63 12.42 5.93 -13.38
CA PRO A 63 11.64 6.19 -14.59
C PRO A 63 10.14 6.28 -14.34
N ILE A 64 9.62 5.47 -13.41
CA ILE A 64 8.20 5.45 -13.03
C ILE A 64 7.85 6.73 -12.27
N VAL A 65 8.69 7.13 -11.33
CA VAL A 65 8.54 8.39 -10.57
C VAL A 65 8.48 9.57 -11.54
N ARG A 66 9.43 9.65 -12.48
CA ARG A 66 9.48 10.72 -13.48
C ARG A 66 8.20 10.73 -14.33
N PHE A 67 7.83 9.58 -14.87
CA PHE A 67 6.63 9.45 -15.68
C PHE A 67 5.36 9.92 -14.97
N LEU A 68 5.20 9.54 -13.69
CA LEU A 68 4.02 9.91 -12.89
C LEU A 68 4.04 11.36 -12.47
N THR A 69 5.17 11.88 -12.01
CA THR A 69 5.29 13.28 -11.55
C THR A 69 5.10 14.29 -12.67
N GLU A 70 5.44 13.93 -13.90
CA GLU A 70 5.18 14.77 -15.09
C GLU A 70 3.70 14.82 -15.48
N ARG A 71 2.91 13.80 -15.14
CA ARG A 71 1.50 13.65 -15.59
C ARG A 71 0.48 13.88 -14.48
N VAL A 72 0.87 13.70 -13.24
CA VAL A 72 -0.01 13.82 -12.08
C VAL A 72 0.42 15.03 -11.26
N SER A 73 -0.26 16.16 -11.47
CA SER A 73 0.16 17.48 -10.94
C SER A 73 0.24 17.57 -9.42
N PHE A 74 -0.49 16.73 -8.67
CA PHE A 74 -0.43 16.68 -7.20
C PHE A 74 0.64 15.73 -6.66
N LEU A 75 1.29 14.95 -7.52
CA LEU A 75 2.24 13.91 -7.13
C LEU A 75 3.67 14.36 -7.49
N ASN A 76 4.39 14.85 -6.51
CA ASN A 76 5.84 15.06 -6.63
C ASN A 76 6.60 13.80 -6.20
N ALA A 77 7.93 13.80 -6.34
CA ALA A 77 8.76 12.64 -6.00
C ALA A 77 8.61 12.21 -4.53
N GLU A 78 8.58 13.17 -3.61
CA GLU A 78 8.38 12.91 -2.17
C GLU A 78 7.02 12.26 -1.90
N SER A 79 5.95 12.82 -2.47
CA SER A 79 4.60 12.27 -2.35
C SER A 79 4.49 10.86 -2.92
N PHE A 80 5.17 10.60 -4.03
CA PHE A 80 5.23 9.27 -4.62
C PHE A 80 5.91 8.26 -3.70
N PHE A 81 7.07 8.60 -3.13
CA PHE A 81 7.75 7.72 -2.18
C PHE A 81 6.93 7.49 -0.92
N ASN A 82 6.29 8.52 -0.39
CA ASN A 82 5.37 8.39 0.74
C ASN A 82 4.20 7.45 0.43
N LEU A 83 3.66 7.53 -0.78
CA LEU A 83 2.61 6.62 -1.24
C LEU A 83 3.11 5.16 -1.31
N MET A 84 4.31 4.94 -1.85
CA MET A 84 4.89 3.59 -1.93
C MET A 84 5.17 2.99 -0.55
N VAL A 85 5.72 3.78 0.36
CA VAL A 85 5.95 3.35 1.75
C VAL A 85 4.64 3.04 2.46
N ALA A 86 3.64 3.90 2.34
CA ALA A 86 2.33 3.71 2.95
C ALA A 86 1.62 2.47 2.39
N GLN A 87 1.63 2.29 1.07
CA GLN A 87 1.09 1.10 0.41
C GLN A 87 1.69 -0.19 0.98
N ASN A 88 3.02 -0.24 1.06
CA ASN A 88 3.72 -1.41 1.61
C ASN A 88 3.36 -1.64 3.09
N ALA A 89 3.34 -0.60 3.90
CA ALA A 89 2.96 -0.68 5.31
C ALA A 89 1.52 -1.17 5.51
N ILE A 90 0.60 -0.69 4.69
CA ILE A 90 -0.82 -1.11 4.71
C ILE A 90 -0.94 -2.59 4.37
N ILE A 91 -0.29 -3.05 3.28
CA ILE A 91 -0.32 -4.47 2.88
C ILE A 91 0.24 -5.35 4.00
N VAL A 92 1.46 -5.05 4.46
CA VAL A 92 2.13 -5.84 5.50
C VAL A 92 1.33 -5.84 6.80
N GLY A 93 0.82 -4.69 7.23
CA GLY A 93 0.02 -4.56 8.44
C GLY A 93 -1.25 -5.40 8.39
N TYR A 94 -2.03 -5.27 7.33
CA TYR A 94 -3.30 -6.01 7.22
C TYR A 94 -3.11 -7.50 6.96
N VAL A 95 -2.07 -7.92 6.23
CA VAL A 95 -1.74 -9.36 6.10
C VAL A 95 -1.45 -9.95 7.47
N ASN A 96 -0.64 -9.28 8.28
CA ASN A 96 -0.28 -9.77 9.61
C ASN A 96 -1.49 -9.82 10.55
N ILE A 97 -2.36 -8.82 10.52
CA ILE A 97 -3.56 -8.78 11.36
C ILE A 97 -4.59 -9.82 10.89
N ALA A 98 -4.77 -9.99 9.59
CA ALA A 98 -5.71 -10.97 9.02
C ALA A 98 -5.27 -12.42 9.24
N SER A 99 -3.97 -12.65 9.45
CA SER A 99 -3.39 -13.98 9.77
C SER A 99 -3.50 -14.30 11.25
N MET A 100 -4.68 -14.08 11.85
CA MET A 100 -4.90 -14.38 13.26
C MET A 100 -4.79 -15.87 13.57
N PRO A 101 -4.20 -16.24 14.73
CA PRO A 101 -4.27 -17.61 15.23
C PRO A 101 -5.72 -18.08 15.45
N ASP A 102 -5.99 -19.35 15.21
CA ASP A 102 -7.34 -19.95 15.34
C ASP A 102 -8.00 -19.67 16.69
N VAL A 103 -7.22 -19.64 17.76
CA VAL A 103 -7.71 -19.31 19.11
C VAL A 103 -8.32 -17.93 19.19
N MET A 104 -7.73 -16.94 18.50
CA MET A 104 -8.25 -15.57 18.44
C MET A 104 -9.51 -15.48 17.57
N VAL A 105 -9.53 -16.20 16.45
CA VAL A 105 -10.71 -16.29 15.57
C VAL A 105 -11.90 -16.86 16.34
N LYS A 106 -11.69 -17.93 17.11
CA LYS A 106 -12.74 -18.53 17.96
C LYS A 106 -13.21 -17.57 19.04
N ALA A 107 -12.29 -16.93 19.76
CA ALA A 107 -12.63 -15.98 20.83
C ALA A 107 -13.48 -14.81 20.29
N ILE A 108 -13.15 -14.27 19.12
CA ILE A 108 -13.93 -13.21 18.45
C ILE A 108 -15.33 -13.70 18.08
N ALA A 109 -15.44 -14.91 17.54
CA ALA A 109 -16.72 -15.50 17.15
C ALA A 109 -17.62 -15.77 18.38
N GLU A 110 -17.07 -16.34 19.46
CA GLU A 110 -17.79 -16.64 20.70
C GLU A 110 -18.30 -15.38 21.41
N GLN A 111 -17.49 -14.32 21.43
CA GLN A 111 -17.85 -13.04 22.05
C GLN A 111 -18.72 -12.16 21.14
N LYS A 112 -19.09 -12.62 19.95
CA LYS A 112 -19.84 -11.86 18.92
C LYS A 112 -19.20 -10.51 18.56
N LEU A 113 -17.89 -10.44 18.64
CA LEU A 113 -17.11 -9.23 18.35
C LEU A 113 -16.91 -9.07 16.83
N LYS A 114 -18.00 -8.99 16.08
CA LYS A 114 -18.00 -8.93 14.60
C LYS A 114 -17.20 -7.74 14.06
N ASP A 115 -17.13 -6.66 14.81
CA ASP A 115 -16.40 -5.44 14.43
C ASP A 115 -14.88 -5.63 14.40
N PHE A 116 -14.38 -6.71 15.01
CA PHE A 116 -12.96 -7.09 14.95
C PHE A 116 -12.61 -8.05 13.82
N LYS A 117 -13.60 -8.42 13.00
CA LYS A 117 -13.33 -9.23 11.80
C LYS A 117 -12.66 -8.36 10.74
N ILE A 118 -11.44 -8.73 10.38
CA ILE A 118 -10.64 -8.04 9.37
C ILE A 118 -10.75 -8.79 8.05
N ASP A 119 -11.30 -8.12 7.04
CA ASP A 119 -11.14 -8.51 5.65
C ASP A 119 -9.89 -7.84 5.08
N PHE A 120 -8.88 -8.65 4.74
CA PHE A 120 -7.58 -8.14 4.28
C PHE A 120 -7.72 -7.21 3.07
N LYS A 121 -8.42 -7.66 2.03
CA LYS A 121 -8.55 -6.90 0.79
C LYS A 121 -9.33 -5.60 1.00
N GLU A 122 -10.50 -5.70 1.58
CA GLU A 122 -11.39 -4.55 1.79
C GLU A 122 -10.74 -3.50 2.70
N ASN A 123 -10.20 -3.93 3.83
CA ASN A 123 -9.56 -3.01 4.78
C ASN A 123 -8.29 -2.37 4.20
N ALA A 124 -7.46 -3.11 3.47
CA ALA A 124 -6.27 -2.56 2.83
C ALA A 124 -6.63 -1.53 1.76
N LEU A 125 -7.61 -1.80 0.89
CA LEU A 125 -8.07 -0.85 -0.12
C LEU A 125 -8.66 0.42 0.49
N THR A 126 -9.48 0.29 1.52
CA THR A 126 -10.05 1.43 2.25
C THR A 126 -8.96 2.29 2.89
N ALA A 127 -7.96 1.68 3.52
CA ALA A 127 -6.83 2.41 4.09
C ALA A 127 -6.00 3.14 3.03
N MET A 128 -5.79 2.52 1.86
CA MET A 128 -5.11 3.17 0.73
C MET A 128 -5.91 4.35 0.19
N GLU A 129 -7.23 4.22 0.10
CA GLU A 129 -8.10 5.30 -0.31
C GLU A 129 -8.01 6.50 0.64
N TYR A 130 -8.10 6.27 1.94
CA TYR A 130 -7.95 7.32 2.95
C TYR A 130 -6.57 7.98 2.90
N PHE A 131 -5.52 7.20 2.66
CA PHE A 131 -4.18 7.76 2.51
C PHE A 131 -4.08 8.67 1.29
N LEU A 132 -4.61 8.25 0.13
CA LEU A 132 -4.61 9.05 -1.10
C LEU A 132 -5.41 10.34 -0.93
N ASP A 133 -6.58 10.27 -0.31
CA ASP A 133 -7.40 11.46 -0.06
C ASP A 133 -6.70 12.44 0.87
N GLY A 134 -6.07 11.93 1.95
CA GLY A 134 -5.26 12.74 2.86
C GLY A 134 -4.04 13.36 2.20
N LEU A 135 -3.34 12.61 1.34
CA LEU A 135 -2.22 13.11 0.56
C LEU A 135 -2.65 14.26 -0.36
N TYR A 136 -3.73 14.10 -1.07
CA TYR A 136 -4.27 15.12 -1.97
C TYR A 136 -4.70 16.38 -1.23
N GLU A 137 -5.41 16.24 -0.12
CA GLU A 137 -5.82 17.39 0.70
C GLU A 137 -4.62 18.11 1.33
N SER A 138 -3.56 17.40 1.72
CA SER A 138 -2.35 18.02 2.25
C SER A 138 -1.64 18.93 1.22
N GLN A 139 -1.69 18.55 -0.05
CA GLN A 139 -1.08 19.33 -1.14
C GLN A 139 -1.84 20.64 -1.43
N LYS A 140 -3.12 20.73 -1.13
CA LYS A 140 -3.93 21.96 -1.31
C LYS A 140 -3.65 23.01 -0.25
N ARG A 141 -3.05 22.62 0.88
CA ARG A 141 -2.78 23.51 2.01
C ARG A 141 -1.42 24.22 1.91
N ASN A 142 -0.57 23.74 1.01
CA ASN A 142 0.76 24.30 0.71
C ASN A 142 0.72 25.12 -0.59
#